data_c7b48e4c966cfb162914d6fc032157aa
#
_entry.id   c7b48e4c966cfb162914d6fc032157aa
#
_cell.length_a   1.000
_cell.length_b   1.000
_cell.length_c   1.000
_cell.angle_alpha   90.00
_cell.angle_beta   90.00
_cell.angle_gamma   90.00
#
_symmetry.space_group_name_H-M   'P 1'
#
loop_
_entity.id
_entity.type
_entity.pdbx_description
1 polymer ?
#
loop_
_entity_poly.entity_id
_entity_poly.type
_entity_poly.pdbx_seq_one_letter_code
_entity_poly.pdbx_strand_id
1 'polypeptide(L)'
;ESWLDEVRKKLGADVDVTLELIEGRDLVEDAAGRASAPDKAYLDEILKRFASADYTQRCNLLLTEELRATVARWPDRGTASRYDLELEVFVDRVAARYAAWYEMFHRSQGTVPGKPGTLKDCERRLPEIRDLGFDVIYFVPVHPIGRTHRKGPDNSLNAGPNDPGSPYAIGSDEGGHTALHKDLGTLDDFRHFVEAAAAHGMEVALDFAIQCSPDHPWIKNH
;
A
#
# COMPACT_ATOMS: atom_id res chain seq x y z
N GLU A 1 8.84 27.63 -6.29
CA GLU A 1 9.67 26.60 -5.60
C GLU A 1 11.09 26.56 -6.16
N SER A 2 11.30 26.38 -7.48
CA SER A 2 12.64 26.27 -8.10
C SER A 2 13.53 27.50 -7.84
N TRP A 3 12.98 28.69 -7.97
CA TRP A 3 13.68 29.96 -7.67
C TRP A 3 14.15 30.01 -6.20
N LEU A 4 13.31 29.66 -5.24
CA LEU A 4 13.67 29.63 -3.81
C LEU A 4 14.81 28.64 -3.51
N ASP A 5 14.77 27.48 -4.15
CA ASP A 5 15.80 26.45 -4.01
C ASP A 5 17.15 26.92 -4.56
N GLU A 6 17.12 27.61 -5.70
CA GLU A 6 18.31 28.19 -6.30
C GLU A 6 18.93 29.27 -5.42
N VAL A 7 18.12 30.24 -4.98
CA VAL A 7 18.58 31.33 -4.11
C VAL A 7 19.16 30.80 -2.80
N ARG A 8 18.51 29.86 -2.15
CA ARG A 8 19.02 29.25 -0.90
C ARG A 8 20.36 28.55 -1.10
N LYS A 9 20.53 27.82 -2.20
CA LYS A 9 21.79 27.15 -2.52
C LYS A 9 22.90 28.15 -2.78
N LYS A 10 22.63 29.21 -3.54
CA LYS A 10 23.60 30.27 -3.83
C LYS A 10 24.04 31.02 -2.58
N LEU A 11 23.10 31.42 -1.74
CA LEU A 11 23.39 32.07 -0.45
C LEU A 11 24.16 31.15 0.50
N GLY A 12 23.86 29.86 0.55
CA GLY A 12 24.60 28.88 1.34
C GLY A 12 26.04 28.64 0.85
N ALA A 13 26.36 29.06 -0.39
CA ALA A 13 27.67 29.00 -1.00
C ALA A 13 28.37 30.38 -1.10
N ASP A 14 27.87 31.40 -0.38
CA ASP A 14 28.34 32.79 -0.41
C ASP A 14 28.39 33.40 -1.83
N VAL A 15 27.49 32.99 -2.73
CA VAL A 15 27.34 33.54 -4.07
C VAL A 15 26.38 34.71 -4.05
N ASP A 16 26.75 35.78 -4.77
CA ASP A 16 25.88 36.96 -4.96
C ASP A 16 24.57 36.57 -5.69
N VAL A 17 23.44 37.00 -5.15
CA VAL A 17 22.08 36.71 -5.67
C VAL A 17 21.35 37.95 -6.17
N THR A 18 22.08 39.02 -6.52
CA THR A 18 21.46 40.29 -6.95
C THR A 18 20.51 40.09 -8.12
N LEU A 19 20.87 39.25 -9.11
CA LEU A 19 20.02 38.94 -10.25
C LEU A 19 18.76 38.19 -9.82
N GLU A 20 18.92 37.17 -9.02
CA GLU A 20 17.79 36.35 -8.48
C GLU A 20 16.83 37.21 -7.63
N LEU A 21 17.32 38.23 -6.91
CA LEU A 21 16.46 39.16 -6.20
C LEU A 21 15.59 40.00 -7.14
N ILE A 22 16.10 40.35 -8.33
CA ILE A 22 15.31 41.03 -9.37
C ILE A 22 14.24 40.08 -9.90
N GLU A 23 14.63 38.85 -10.26
CA GLU A 23 13.67 37.82 -10.71
C GLU A 23 12.60 37.51 -9.66
N GLY A 24 13.00 37.41 -8.38
CA GLY A 24 12.07 37.21 -7.27
C GLY A 24 11.08 38.36 -7.11
N ARG A 25 11.51 39.61 -7.26
CA ARG A 25 10.64 40.78 -7.31
C ARG A 25 9.63 40.67 -8.45
N ASP A 26 10.07 40.31 -9.64
CA ASP A 26 9.22 40.20 -10.84
C ASP A 26 8.16 39.09 -10.65
N LEU A 27 8.52 37.97 -10.03
CA LEU A 27 7.56 36.92 -9.64
C LEU A 27 6.50 37.41 -8.65
N VAL A 28 6.87 38.27 -7.70
CA VAL A 28 5.93 38.88 -6.74
C VAL A 28 5.01 39.88 -7.44
N GLU A 29 5.54 40.72 -8.36
CA GLU A 29 4.77 41.68 -9.15
C GLU A 29 3.75 40.99 -10.03
N ASP A 30 4.16 39.93 -10.73
CA ASP A 30 3.28 39.12 -11.55
C ASP A 30 2.15 38.46 -10.72
N ALA A 31 2.48 37.94 -9.53
CA ALA A 31 1.49 37.37 -8.62
C ALA A 31 0.52 38.44 -8.11
N ALA A 32 1.00 39.64 -7.79
CA ALA A 32 0.18 40.77 -7.36
C ALA A 32 -0.84 41.20 -8.45
N GLY A 33 -0.44 41.11 -9.74
CA GLY A 33 -1.31 41.36 -10.88
C GLY A 33 -2.51 40.41 -10.98
N ARG A 34 -2.39 39.21 -10.45
CA ARG A 34 -3.43 38.16 -10.47
C ARG A 34 -4.17 38.00 -9.14
N ALA A 35 -3.65 38.58 -8.06
CA ALA A 35 -4.10 38.35 -6.70
C ALA A 35 -5.45 38.99 -6.38
N SER A 36 -6.19 38.39 -5.43
CA SER A 36 -7.37 39.01 -4.78
C SER A 36 -6.96 40.24 -3.97
N ALA A 37 -7.92 41.13 -3.70
CA ALA A 37 -7.63 42.41 -3.02
C ALA A 37 -6.81 42.28 -1.75
N PRO A 38 -7.07 41.35 -0.80
CA PRO A 38 -6.25 41.21 0.41
C PRO A 38 -4.82 40.78 0.10
N ASP A 39 -4.64 39.77 -0.74
CA ASP A 39 -3.32 39.24 -1.10
C ASP A 39 -2.53 40.28 -1.94
N LYS A 40 -3.23 41.00 -2.84
CA LYS A 40 -2.64 42.07 -3.62
C LYS A 40 -2.07 43.16 -2.71
N ALA A 41 -2.83 43.61 -1.75
CA ALA A 41 -2.37 44.66 -0.80
C ALA A 41 -1.11 44.23 -0.04
N TYR A 42 -1.04 42.96 0.37
CA TYR A 42 0.17 42.41 1.02
C TYR A 42 1.36 42.37 0.04
N LEU A 43 1.17 41.87 -1.19
CA LEU A 43 2.23 41.78 -2.19
C LEU A 43 2.73 43.16 -2.61
N ASP A 44 1.84 44.14 -2.78
CA ASP A 44 2.17 45.51 -3.11
C ASP A 44 3.02 46.17 -1.96
N GLU A 45 2.72 45.87 -0.68
CA GLU A 45 3.52 46.35 0.45
C GLU A 45 4.92 45.70 0.46
N ILE A 46 5.04 44.43 0.14
CA ILE A 46 6.34 43.74 -0.03
C ILE A 46 7.16 44.41 -1.12
N LEU A 47 6.58 44.69 -2.29
CA LEU A 47 7.25 45.35 -3.41
C LEU A 47 7.73 46.76 -3.02
N LYS A 48 6.91 47.53 -2.31
CA LYS A 48 7.28 48.84 -1.81
C LYS A 48 8.46 48.82 -0.83
N ARG A 49 8.44 47.88 0.12
CA ARG A 49 9.55 47.65 1.05
C ARG A 49 10.83 47.17 0.31
N PHE A 50 10.70 46.29 -0.66
CA PHE A 50 11.82 45.85 -1.47
C PHE A 50 12.52 46.99 -2.22
N ALA A 51 11.78 47.99 -2.73
CA ALA A 51 12.33 49.10 -3.46
C ALA A 51 13.28 49.96 -2.61
N SER A 52 13.02 50.11 -1.31
CA SER A 52 13.84 50.90 -0.39
C SER A 52 14.83 50.09 0.46
N ALA A 53 14.84 48.74 0.29
CA ALA A 53 15.64 47.82 1.10
C ALA A 53 17.08 47.72 0.56
N ASP A 54 18.04 47.46 1.47
CA ASP A 54 19.38 47.01 1.10
C ASP A 54 19.40 45.53 0.70
N TYR A 55 20.55 45.00 0.25
CA TYR A 55 20.70 43.62 -0.19
C TYR A 55 20.24 42.59 0.82
N THR A 56 20.67 42.69 2.07
CA THR A 56 20.31 41.74 3.15
C THR A 56 18.82 41.80 3.46
N GLN A 57 18.26 42.98 3.49
CA GLN A 57 16.83 43.19 3.70
C GLN A 57 15.99 42.61 2.56
N ARG A 58 16.44 42.76 1.30
CA ARG A 58 15.79 42.14 0.12
C ARG A 58 15.76 40.62 0.21
N CYS A 59 16.91 39.99 0.55
CA CYS A 59 16.96 38.55 0.79
C CYS A 59 15.95 38.12 1.86
N ASN A 60 15.94 38.80 3.02
CA ASN A 60 15.05 38.47 4.11
C ASN A 60 13.56 38.65 3.75
N LEU A 61 13.21 39.64 2.94
CA LEU A 61 11.85 39.89 2.50
C LEU A 61 11.36 38.77 1.57
N LEU A 62 12.16 38.41 0.56
CA LEU A 62 11.72 37.46 -0.47
C LEU A 62 11.76 35.98 -0.02
N LEU A 63 12.50 35.66 1.04
CA LEU A 63 12.67 34.28 1.51
C LEU A 63 11.69 33.89 2.64
N THR A 64 10.73 34.76 2.97
CA THR A 64 9.74 34.46 4.02
C THR A 64 8.73 33.40 3.56
N GLU A 65 8.34 32.54 4.50
CA GLU A 65 7.34 31.48 4.22
C GLU A 65 5.96 32.07 3.90
N GLU A 66 5.60 33.18 4.54
CA GLU A 66 4.34 33.89 4.29
C GLU A 66 4.24 34.39 2.85
N LEU A 67 5.32 35.00 2.32
CA LEU A 67 5.37 35.45 0.94
C LEU A 67 5.30 34.25 -0.02
N ARG A 68 6.08 33.19 0.25
CA ARG A 68 6.03 31.95 -0.54
C ARG A 68 4.61 31.40 -0.64
N ALA A 69 3.93 31.27 0.50
CA ALA A 69 2.57 30.74 0.55
C ALA A 69 1.58 31.66 -0.18
N THR A 70 1.77 32.99 -0.12
CA THR A 70 0.91 33.95 -0.81
C THR A 70 1.11 33.89 -2.34
N VAL A 71 2.33 33.93 -2.82
CA VAL A 71 2.64 33.82 -4.26
C VAL A 71 2.16 32.48 -4.83
N ALA A 72 2.30 31.38 -4.07
CA ALA A 72 1.85 30.07 -4.50
C ALA A 72 0.33 29.95 -4.74
N ARG A 73 -0.49 30.83 -4.17
CA ARG A 73 -1.93 30.89 -4.46
C ARG A 73 -2.25 31.48 -5.83
N TRP A 74 -1.32 32.24 -6.42
CA TRP A 74 -1.52 33.03 -7.63
C TRP A 74 -0.53 32.66 -8.75
N PRO A 75 -0.42 31.36 -9.13
CA PRO A 75 0.50 30.96 -10.18
C PRO A 75 0.11 31.53 -11.55
N ASP A 76 1.09 31.81 -12.39
CA ASP A 76 0.82 32.05 -13.80
C ASP A 76 0.45 30.73 -14.48
N ARG A 77 -0.75 30.68 -15.04
CA ARG A 77 -1.27 29.55 -15.82
C ARG A 77 -1.48 29.90 -17.29
N GLY A 78 -0.99 31.08 -17.74
CA GLY A 78 -1.19 31.55 -19.11
C GLY A 78 -0.58 30.62 -20.15
N THR A 79 0.51 29.94 -19.80
CA THR A 79 1.19 28.96 -20.66
C THR A 79 0.87 27.50 -20.31
N ALA A 80 -0.05 27.26 -19.34
CA ALA A 80 -0.42 25.92 -18.96
C ALA A 80 -1.22 25.23 -20.07
N SER A 81 -0.81 24.01 -20.41
CA SER A 81 -1.62 23.12 -21.25
C SER A 81 -2.32 22.09 -20.36
N ARG A 82 -3.53 21.71 -20.75
CA ARG A 82 -4.29 20.65 -20.11
C ARG A 82 -4.34 19.45 -21.04
N TYR A 83 -4.02 18.29 -20.47
CA TYR A 83 -4.28 17.03 -21.15
C TYR A 83 -5.77 16.69 -20.98
N ASP A 84 -6.45 16.34 -22.08
CA ASP A 84 -7.91 16.15 -22.07
C ASP A 84 -8.35 14.88 -21.33
N LEU A 85 -7.45 13.90 -21.21
CA LEU A 85 -7.72 12.68 -20.47
C LEU A 85 -7.25 12.83 -19.03
N GLU A 86 -8.14 12.56 -18.08
CA GLU A 86 -7.80 12.45 -16.66
C GLU A 86 -7.05 11.14 -16.42
N LEU A 87 -5.79 11.24 -15.99
CA LEU A 87 -4.96 10.06 -15.65
C LEU A 87 -5.13 9.77 -14.17
N GLU A 88 -5.70 8.60 -13.88
CA GLU A 88 -5.86 8.15 -12.50
C GLU A 88 -4.51 7.76 -11.90
N VAL A 89 -4.25 8.20 -10.67
CA VAL A 89 -3.11 7.79 -9.86
C VAL A 89 -3.64 7.07 -8.63
N PHE A 90 -3.42 5.76 -8.59
CA PHE A 90 -3.72 4.97 -7.40
C PHE A 90 -2.59 5.10 -6.39
N VAL A 91 -2.89 5.67 -5.23
CA VAL A 91 -1.95 5.77 -4.09
C VAL A 91 -2.24 4.63 -3.15
N ASP A 92 -1.42 3.60 -3.19
CA ASP A 92 -1.60 2.43 -2.34
C ASP A 92 -1.24 2.73 -0.87
N ARG A 93 -1.71 1.87 0.04
CA ARG A 93 -1.40 1.94 1.46
C ARG A 93 0.09 1.71 1.73
N VAL A 94 0.60 2.20 2.85
CA VAL A 94 2.03 2.08 3.19
C VAL A 94 2.48 0.63 3.29
N ALA A 95 1.64 -0.27 3.80
CA ALA A 95 1.93 -1.71 3.92
C ALA A 95 2.15 -2.42 2.57
N ALA A 96 1.69 -1.86 1.45
CA ALA A 96 1.97 -2.38 0.11
C ALA A 96 3.45 -2.22 -0.31
N ARG A 97 4.22 -1.38 0.38
CA ARG A 97 5.65 -1.18 0.11
C ARG A 97 6.52 -2.26 0.72
N TYR A 98 6.11 -2.78 1.86
CA TYR A 98 6.80 -3.83 2.61
C TYR A 98 5.84 -4.46 3.61
N ALA A 99 5.83 -5.81 3.67
CA ALA A 99 5.15 -6.60 4.68
C ALA A 99 5.88 -7.95 4.84
N ALA A 100 5.99 -8.44 6.07
CA ALA A 100 6.52 -9.76 6.36
C ALA A 100 5.38 -10.79 6.38
N TRP A 101 5.52 -11.85 5.61
CA TRP A 101 4.48 -12.87 5.46
C TRP A 101 4.90 -14.17 6.10
N TYR A 102 4.00 -14.75 6.92
CA TYR A 102 4.17 -16.04 7.55
C TYR A 102 3.34 -17.09 6.81
N GLU A 103 3.99 -17.99 6.08
CA GLU A 103 3.30 -19.12 5.45
C GLU A 103 2.91 -20.14 6.53
N MET A 104 1.60 -20.38 6.65
CA MET A 104 1.05 -21.32 7.62
C MET A 104 0.44 -22.52 6.91
N PHE A 105 0.98 -23.69 7.16
CA PHE A 105 0.35 -24.94 6.78
C PHE A 105 -0.70 -25.33 7.82
N HIS A 106 -1.95 -25.02 7.53
CA HIS A 106 -3.07 -25.11 8.48
C HIS A 106 -3.24 -26.49 9.13
N ARG A 107 -3.12 -27.58 8.35
CA ARG A 107 -3.24 -28.95 8.89
C ARG A 107 -2.17 -29.33 9.92
N SER A 108 -1.02 -28.68 9.88
CA SER A 108 0.09 -28.94 10.81
C SER A 108 -0.08 -28.21 12.15
N GLN A 109 -1.11 -27.39 12.32
CA GLN A 109 -1.34 -26.64 13.55
C GLN A 109 -2.13 -27.43 14.60
N GLY A 110 -2.55 -28.65 14.31
CA GLY A 110 -3.26 -29.52 15.24
C GLY A 110 -2.40 -29.90 16.46
N THR A 111 -3.06 -30.00 17.61
CA THR A 111 -2.41 -30.41 18.88
C THR A 111 -2.64 -31.87 19.24
N VAL A 112 -3.51 -32.57 18.50
CA VAL A 112 -3.83 -33.96 18.74
C VAL A 112 -3.09 -34.83 17.71
N PRO A 113 -2.20 -35.74 18.12
CA PRO A 113 -1.50 -36.60 17.19
C PRO A 113 -2.46 -37.35 16.24
N GLY A 114 -2.14 -37.36 14.95
CA GLY A 114 -2.94 -38.02 13.91
C GLY A 114 -4.22 -37.29 13.49
N LYS A 115 -4.52 -36.12 14.06
CA LYS A 115 -5.63 -35.26 13.62
C LYS A 115 -5.11 -34.01 12.91
N PRO A 116 -5.68 -33.64 11.75
CA PRO A 116 -5.32 -32.39 11.10
C PRO A 116 -5.73 -31.20 11.97
N GLY A 117 -4.97 -30.11 11.87
CA GLY A 117 -5.33 -28.85 12.52
C GLY A 117 -6.55 -28.20 11.86
N THR A 118 -7.29 -27.47 12.66
CA THR A 118 -8.45 -26.66 12.29
C THR A 118 -8.09 -25.18 12.25
N LEU A 119 -8.99 -24.32 11.76
CA LEU A 119 -8.82 -22.86 11.82
C LEU A 119 -8.67 -22.37 13.28
N LYS A 120 -9.39 -22.99 14.23
CA LYS A 120 -9.22 -22.71 15.68
C LYS A 120 -7.82 -23.07 16.21
N ASP A 121 -7.20 -24.10 15.64
CA ASP A 121 -5.82 -24.45 15.97
C ASP A 121 -4.84 -23.42 15.39
N CYS A 122 -5.11 -22.93 14.20
CA CYS A 122 -4.32 -21.85 13.58
C CYS A 122 -4.42 -20.55 14.38
N GLU A 123 -5.61 -20.21 14.87
CA GLU A 123 -5.86 -18.98 15.63
C GLU A 123 -4.98 -18.89 16.89
N ARG A 124 -4.74 -19.99 17.57
CA ARG A 124 -3.85 -20.02 18.75
C ARG A 124 -2.42 -19.57 18.49
N ARG A 125 -1.98 -19.61 17.23
CA ARG A 125 -0.63 -19.20 16.82
C ARG A 125 -0.50 -17.70 16.54
N LEU A 126 -1.63 -16.97 16.40
CA LEU A 126 -1.61 -15.56 16.02
C LEU A 126 -0.78 -14.67 16.94
N PRO A 127 -0.85 -14.78 18.30
CA PRO A 127 -0.03 -13.95 19.18
C PRO A 127 1.49 -14.18 18.95
N GLU A 128 1.91 -15.44 18.87
CA GLU A 128 3.31 -15.80 18.64
C GLU A 128 3.83 -15.25 17.30
N ILE A 129 3.03 -15.41 16.23
CA ILE A 129 3.42 -14.97 14.90
C ILE A 129 3.52 -13.45 14.85
N ARG A 130 2.60 -12.75 15.52
CA ARG A 130 2.67 -11.29 15.66
C ARG A 130 3.92 -10.85 16.43
N ASP A 131 4.25 -11.54 17.53
CA ASP A 131 5.43 -11.23 18.34
C ASP A 131 6.75 -11.45 17.55
N LEU A 132 6.75 -12.37 16.59
CA LEU A 132 7.84 -12.56 15.63
C LEU A 132 7.96 -11.41 14.59
N GLY A 133 6.99 -10.51 14.52
CA GLY A 133 7.02 -9.33 13.65
C GLY A 133 6.40 -9.53 12.28
N PHE A 134 5.58 -10.57 12.06
CA PHE A 134 4.87 -10.78 10.80
C PHE A 134 3.61 -9.92 10.69
N ASP A 135 3.30 -9.52 9.47
CA ASP A 135 2.16 -8.66 9.13
C ASP A 135 1.02 -9.42 8.44
N VAL A 136 1.33 -10.53 7.78
CA VAL A 136 0.37 -11.30 6.98
C VAL A 136 0.50 -12.78 7.28
N ILE A 137 -0.64 -13.43 7.52
CA ILE A 137 -0.75 -14.91 7.53
C ILE A 137 -1.08 -15.36 6.11
N TYR A 138 -0.19 -16.13 5.50
CA TYR A 138 -0.39 -16.72 4.18
C TYR A 138 -0.74 -18.19 4.31
N PHE A 139 -1.95 -18.57 3.88
CA PHE A 139 -2.38 -19.96 3.87
C PHE A 139 -2.12 -20.63 2.52
N VAL A 140 -1.58 -21.84 2.56
CA VAL A 140 -1.71 -22.77 1.43
C VAL A 140 -3.19 -23.02 1.15
N PRO A 141 -3.57 -23.54 -0.05
CA PRO A 141 -4.97 -23.69 -0.41
C PRO A 141 -5.82 -24.36 0.68
N VAL A 142 -6.94 -23.74 0.98
CA VAL A 142 -7.89 -24.14 2.07
C VAL A 142 -9.08 -24.95 1.55
N HIS A 143 -9.06 -25.34 0.29
CA HIS A 143 -10.17 -25.92 -0.46
C HIS A 143 -10.26 -27.44 -0.30
N PRO A 144 -11.41 -28.07 -0.64
CA PRO A 144 -11.53 -29.52 -0.75
C PRO A 144 -10.49 -30.12 -1.68
N ILE A 145 -9.96 -31.29 -1.30
CA ILE A 145 -8.85 -31.95 -2.00
C ILE A 145 -9.37 -33.13 -2.83
N GLY A 146 -8.94 -33.21 -4.09
CA GLY A 146 -9.30 -34.28 -5.00
C GLY A 146 -8.81 -35.68 -4.55
N ARG A 147 -9.43 -36.72 -5.10
CA ARG A 147 -9.11 -38.11 -4.80
C ARG A 147 -8.33 -38.79 -5.94
N THR A 148 -8.61 -38.41 -7.17
CA THR A 148 -7.90 -38.93 -8.34
C THR A 148 -6.44 -38.51 -8.30
N HIS A 149 -5.54 -39.47 -8.40
CA HIS A 149 -4.08 -39.29 -8.29
C HIS A 149 -3.64 -38.63 -6.98
N ARG A 150 -4.39 -38.87 -5.91
CA ARG A 150 -4.06 -38.31 -4.56
C ARG A 150 -2.66 -38.74 -4.13
N LYS A 151 -1.93 -37.82 -3.54
CA LYS A 151 -0.62 -38.12 -2.98
C LYS A 151 -0.75 -38.76 -1.59
N GLY A 152 0.09 -39.75 -1.33
CA GLY A 152 0.28 -40.34 -0.01
C GLY A 152 1.37 -39.65 0.83
N PRO A 153 1.78 -40.26 1.96
CA PRO A 153 2.85 -39.75 2.79
C PRO A 153 4.14 -39.49 2.00
N ASP A 154 4.88 -38.48 2.41
CA ASP A 154 6.16 -38.07 1.81
C ASP A 154 6.08 -37.91 0.26
N ASN A 155 4.94 -37.38 -0.19
CA ASN A 155 4.63 -37.14 -1.60
C ASN A 155 4.61 -38.40 -2.47
N SER A 156 4.40 -39.59 -1.87
CA SER A 156 4.31 -40.82 -2.63
C SER A 156 3.15 -40.82 -3.63
N LEU A 157 3.28 -41.61 -4.70
CA LEU A 157 2.24 -41.74 -5.72
C LEU A 157 1.08 -42.67 -5.26
N ASN A 158 1.26 -43.40 -4.19
CA ASN A 158 0.30 -44.35 -3.64
C ASN A 158 -0.30 -43.77 -2.36
N ALA A 159 -1.56 -43.33 -2.43
CA ALA A 159 -2.30 -42.84 -1.28
C ALA A 159 -3.16 -43.96 -0.71
N GLY A 160 -3.15 -44.07 0.63
CA GLY A 160 -4.13 -44.83 1.38
C GLY A 160 -5.49 -44.17 1.39
N PRO A 161 -6.56 -44.87 1.80
CA PRO A 161 -7.92 -44.34 1.79
C PRO A 161 -8.14 -43.11 2.71
N ASN A 162 -7.31 -42.98 3.74
CA ASN A 162 -7.39 -41.88 4.74
C ASN A 162 -6.31 -40.83 4.55
N ASP A 163 -5.47 -40.94 3.52
CA ASP A 163 -4.42 -39.92 3.30
C ASP A 163 -5.07 -38.59 2.86
N PRO A 164 -4.65 -37.49 3.45
CA PRO A 164 -5.28 -36.21 3.21
C PRO A 164 -4.96 -35.62 1.81
N GLY A 165 -3.91 -36.09 1.16
CA GLY A 165 -3.47 -35.56 -0.12
C GLY A 165 -2.78 -34.19 -0.03
N SER A 166 -2.48 -33.62 -1.20
CA SER A 166 -1.92 -32.27 -1.30
C SER A 166 -3.01 -31.20 -1.33
N PRO A 167 -2.90 -30.10 -0.57
CA PRO A 167 -3.85 -29.00 -0.65
C PRO A 167 -3.91 -28.36 -2.03
N TYR A 168 -2.87 -28.51 -2.83
CA TYR A 168 -2.80 -28.01 -4.21
C TYR A 168 -3.59 -28.84 -5.22
N ALA A 169 -4.04 -30.03 -4.86
CA ALA A 169 -4.96 -30.82 -5.69
C ALA A 169 -6.42 -30.38 -5.43
N ILE A 170 -6.72 -29.12 -5.73
CA ILE A 170 -7.98 -28.46 -5.41
C ILE A 170 -9.15 -29.08 -6.15
N GLY A 171 -10.21 -29.41 -5.41
CA GLY A 171 -11.52 -29.81 -5.92
C GLY A 171 -11.81 -31.28 -5.80
N SER A 172 -13.02 -31.57 -5.27
CA SER A 172 -13.64 -32.86 -5.13
C SER A 172 -15.15 -32.71 -5.27
N ASP A 173 -15.90 -33.80 -5.00
CA ASP A 173 -17.36 -33.78 -4.85
C ASP A 173 -17.84 -32.88 -3.69
N GLU A 174 -16.96 -32.53 -2.75
CA GLU A 174 -17.24 -31.61 -1.64
C GLU A 174 -17.11 -30.12 -2.05
N GLY A 175 -16.65 -29.81 -3.26
CA GLY A 175 -16.50 -28.45 -3.79
C GLY A 175 -15.15 -28.16 -4.43
N GLY A 176 -14.95 -26.93 -4.84
CA GLY A 176 -13.73 -26.44 -5.49
C GLY A 176 -13.21 -25.16 -4.82
N HIS A 177 -12.72 -24.22 -5.62
CA HIS A 177 -12.11 -22.96 -5.16
C HIS A 177 -13.05 -22.05 -4.35
N THR A 178 -14.35 -22.29 -4.38
CA THR A 178 -15.34 -21.53 -3.60
C THR A 178 -15.79 -22.23 -2.31
N ALA A 179 -15.19 -23.38 -1.99
CA ALA A 179 -15.52 -24.16 -0.81
C ALA A 179 -14.34 -24.26 0.16
N LEU A 180 -14.61 -24.37 1.43
CA LEU A 180 -13.62 -24.65 2.48
C LEU A 180 -13.56 -26.15 2.75
N HIS A 181 -12.34 -26.67 2.96
CA HIS A 181 -12.16 -28.07 3.36
C HIS A 181 -12.82 -28.32 4.72
N LYS A 182 -13.68 -29.35 4.80
CA LYS A 182 -14.49 -29.63 6.00
C LYS A 182 -13.70 -29.85 7.28
N ASP A 183 -12.48 -30.39 7.19
CA ASP A 183 -11.63 -30.64 8.36
C ASP A 183 -11.03 -29.34 8.93
N LEU A 184 -11.05 -28.26 8.18
CA LEU A 184 -10.59 -26.95 8.69
C LEU A 184 -11.65 -26.23 9.52
N GLY A 185 -12.92 -26.55 9.30
CA GLY A 185 -14.06 -25.92 9.94
C GLY A 185 -15.09 -25.40 8.93
N THR A 186 -15.88 -24.43 9.33
CA THR A 186 -16.91 -23.78 8.55
C THR A 186 -16.43 -22.44 7.96
N LEU A 187 -17.22 -21.88 7.06
CA LEU A 187 -16.97 -20.51 6.56
C LEU A 187 -17.03 -19.46 7.69
N ASP A 188 -17.86 -19.69 8.70
CA ASP A 188 -17.93 -18.80 9.85
C ASP A 188 -16.68 -18.92 10.74
N ASP A 189 -16.09 -20.12 10.88
CA ASP A 189 -14.79 -20.28 11.53
C ASP A 189 -13.68 -19.55 10.75
N PHE A 190 -13.76 -19.54 9.41
CA PHE A 190 -12.80 -18.79 8.59
C PHE A 190 -12.96 -17.26 8.76
N ARG A 191 -14.20 -16.76 8.79
CA ARG A 191 -14.46 -15.34 9.06
C ARG A 191 -13.92 -14.93 10.43
N HIS A 192 -14.21 -15.76 11.45
CA HIS A 192 -13.70 -15.54 12.80
C HIS A 192 -12.17 -15.51 12.84
N PHE A 193 -11.49 -16.40 12.11
CA PHE A 193 -10.04 -16.39 12.00
C PHE A 193 -9.51 -15.08 11.39
N VAL A 194 -10.15 -14.56 10.32
CA VAL A 194 -9.78 -13.28 9.70
C VAL A 194 -9.95 -12.12 10.69
N GLU A 195 -11.05 -12.11 11.45
CA GLU A 195 -11.30 -11.10 12.49
C GLU A 195 -10.27 -11.19 13.63
N ALA A 196 -9.93 -12.40 14.05
CA ALA A 196 -8.90 -12.63 15.07
C ALA A 196 -7.51 -12.17 14.59
N ALA A 197 -7.13 -12.47 13.34
CA ALA A 197 -5.89 -11.97 12.74
C ALA A 197 -5.86 -10.44 12.71
N ALA A 198 -6.95 -9.81 12.29
CA ALA A 198 -7.10 -8.35 12.28
C ALA A 198 -6.98 -7.74 13.69
N ALA A 199 -7.54 -8.38 14.72
CA ALA A 199 -7.41 -7.97 16.12
C ALA A 199 -5.95 -8.00 16.62
N HIS A 200 -5.12 -8.86 16.04
CA HIS A 200 -3.67 -8.90 16.25
C HIS A 200 -2.88 -7.98 15.30
N GLY A 201 -3.55 -7.16 14.48
CA GLY A 201 -2.91 -6.26 13.51
C GLY A 201 -2.28 -6.98 12.33
N MET A 202 -2.78 -8.18 11.98
CA MET A 202 -2.33 -8.97 10.85
C MET A 202 -3.42 -9.13 9.80
N GLU A 203 -3.01 -9.35 8.56
CA GLU A 203 -3.91 -9.65 7.44
C GLU A 203 -3.84 -11.13 7.09
N VAL A 204 -4.82 -11.59 6.31
CA VAL A 204 -4.86 -12.98 5.82
C VAL A 204 -4.78 -12.96 4.30
N ALA A 205 -3.84 -13.72 3.75
CA ALA A 205 -3.71 -13.98 2.33
C ALA A 205 -3.95 -15.48 2.07
N LEU A 206 -4.63 -15.79 0.99
CA LEU A 206 -4.83 -17.18 0.53
C LEU A 206 -4.02 -17.42 -0.73
N ASP A 207 -3.43 -18.60 -0.80
CA ASP A 207 -2.83 -19.07 -2.04
C ASP A 207 -3.93 -19.29 -3.09
N PHE A 208 -3.81 -18.57 -4.19
CA PHE A 208 -4.71 -18.72 -5.33
C PHE A 208 -4.06 -19.63 -6.40
N ALA A 209 -4.06 -20.93 -6.13
CA ALA A 209 -3.59 -21.91 -7.09
C ALA A 209 -4.65 -22.12 -8.19
N ILE A 210 -4.35 -21.73 -9.42
CA ILE A 210 -5.28 -21.84 -10.58
C ILE A 210 -5.50 -23.30 -10.98
N GLN A 211 -4.50 -24.17 -10.75
CA GLN A 211 -4.60 -25.60 -11.02
C GLN A 211 -5.70 -26.27 -10.20
N CYS A 212 -6.25 -27.36 -10.71
CA CYS A 212 -7.27 -28.13 -10.01
C CYS A 212 -7.08 -29.65 -10.21
N SER A 213 -7.70 -30.43 -9.32
CA SER A 213 -7.83 -31.88 -9.46
C SER A 213 -8.76 -32.23 -10.62
N PRO A 214 -8.59 -33.41 -11.26
CA PRO A 214 -9.59 -33.93 -12.18
C PRO A 214 -10.99 -34.11 -11.59
N ASP A 215 -11.09 -34.16 -10.25
CA ASP A 215 -12.35 -34.27 -9.51
C ASP A 215 -13.08 -32.95 -9.30
N HIS A 216 -12.49 -31.84 -9.74
CA HIS A 216 -13.05 -30.51 -9.52
C HIS A 216 -14.42 -30.35 -10.21
N PRO A 217 -15.43 -29.75 -9.54
CA PRO A 217 -16.76 -29.59 -10.12
C PRO A 217 -16.77 -28.88 -11.48
N TRP A 218 -15.87 -27.94 -11.71
CA TRP A 218 -15.78 -27.24 -13.00
C TRP A 218 -15.33 -28.15 -14.15
N ILE A 219 -14.53 -29.17 -13.88
CA ILE A 219 -14.11 -30.15 -14.92
C ILE A 219 -15.21 -31.15 -15.20
N LYS A 220 -15.96 -31.58 -14.18
CA LYS A 220 -17.02 -32.57 -14.32
C LYS A 220 -18.30 -32.02 -14.98
N ASN A 221 -18.55 -30.69 -14.82
CA ASN A 221 -19.80 -30.05 -15.25
C ASN A 221 -19.64 -29.27 -16.57
N HIS A 222 -18.46 -29.26 -17.16
CA HIS A 222 -18.12 -28.64 -18.44
C HIS A 222 -17.31 -29.60 -19.30
#